data_dbcb0ce3aaca94091302077ceb482930
#
_entry.id   dbcb0ce3aaca94091302077ceb482930
#
_cell.length_a   1.000
_cell.length_b   1.000
_cell.length_c   1.000
_cell.angle_alpha   90.00
_cell.angle_beta   90.00
_cell.angle_gamma   90.00
#
_symmetry.space_group_name_H-M   'P 1'
#
loop_
_entity.id
_entity.type
_entity.pdbx_description
1 polymer ?
#
loop_
_entity_poly.entity_id
_entity_poly.type
_entity_poly.pdbx_seq_one_letter_code
_entity_poly.pdbx_strand_id
1 'polypeptide(L)'
;MIETRQFCTFKVDDFYFGVEVDKVQEVMRSQEMTRVPLAAPVVSGLINLRGQIVTAICLRRRLALSEQSAKRPSMSVIVRTDEGAISLLVDEIGEVLTVSGDAAESPPDTLDAAGRELITRVYKLPNRLLLILDTDKAVSIGTGTGRRGVGEDGNMAPLPAGRQTNG
;
A
#
# COMPACT_ATOMS: atom_id res chain seq x y z
N MET A 1 -29.90 4.35 -14.47
CA MET A 1 -28.53 4.54 -15.00
C MET A 1 -27.61 3.52 -14.37
N ILE A 2 -26.90 2.76 -15.16
CA ILE A 2 -25.89 1.83 -14.67
C ILE A 2 -24.63 2.67 -14.41
N GLU A 3 -24.20 2.72 -13.17
CA GLU A 3 -22.96 3.37 -12.81
C GLU A 3 -21.79 2.54 -13.31
N THR A 4 -20.89 3.15 -14.05
CA THR A 4 -19.64 2.53 -14.50
C THR A 4 -18.46 3.10 -13.76
N ARG A 5 -17.49 2.22 -13.42
CA ARG A 5 -16.25 2.60 -12.76
C ARG A 5 -15.06 2.08 -13.56
N GLN A 6 -14.02 2.86 -13.61
CA GLN A 6 -12.78 2.48 -14.26
C GLN A 6 -11.69 2.19 -13.24
N PHE A 7 -11.00 1.08 -13.48
CA PHE A 7 -9.91 0.64 -12.62
C PHE A 7 -8.64 0.38 -13.42
N CYS A 8 -7.53 0.86 -12.90
CA CYS A 8 -6.22 0.36 -13.30
C CYS A 8 -6.01 -0.99 -12.63
N THR A 9 -5.62 -1.99 -13.39
CA THR A 9 -5.46 -3.34 -12.89
C THR A 9 -4.02 -3.78 -12.83
N PHE A 10 -3.71 -4.66 -11.90
CA PHE A 10 -2.38 -5.24 -11.75
C PHE A 10 -2.48 -6.59 -11.04
N LYS A 11 -1.43 -7.37 -11.16
CA LYS A 11 -1.33 -8.68 -10.52
C LYS A 11 -0.27 -8.67 -9.44
N VAL A 12 -0.59 -9.30 -8.34
CA VAL A 12 0.37 -9.72 -7.32
C VAL A 12 0.08 -11.18 -7.02
N ASP A 13 1.06 -12.04 -7.24
CA ASP A 13 0.87 -13.47 -7.20
C ASP A 13 -0.26 -13.90 -8.17
N ASP A 14 -1.18 -14.75 -7.74
CA ASP A 14 -2.33 -15.17 -8.53
C ASP A 14 -3.55 -14.25 -8.38
N PHE A 15 -3.42 -13.18 -7.61
CA PHE A 15 -4.51 -12.24 -7.39
C PHE A 15 -4.51 -11.10 -8.40
N TYR A 16 -5.69 -10.70 -8.78
CA TYR A 16 -5.94 -9.60 -9.69
C TYR A 16 -6.60 -8.44 -8.97
N PHE A 17 -5.89 -7.34 -8.91
CA PHE A 17 -6.30 -6.14 -8.17
C PHE A 17 -6.69 -5.01 -9.11
N GLY A 18 -7.51 -4.12 -8.58
CA GLY A 18 -7.84 -2.87 -9.23
C GLY A 18 -7.78 -1.70 -8.27
N VAL A 19 -7.38 -0.55 -8.79
CA VAL A 19 -7.41 0.74 -8.11
C VAL A 19 -8.15 1.72 -9.02
N GLU A 20 -9.01 2.53 -8.44
CA GLU A 20 -9.73 3.55 -9.20
C GLU A 20 -8.76 4.41 -9.99
N VAL A 21 -9.04 4.64 -11.26
CA VAL A 21 -8.17 5.40 -12.18
C VAL A 21 -7.83 6.78 -11.63
N ASP A 22 -8.79 7.42 -10.97
CA ASP A 22 -8.60 8.75 -10.38
C ASP A 22 -7.51 8.80 -9.30
N LYS A 23 -7.23 7.68 -8.67
CA LYS A 23 -6.21 7.57 -7.61
C LYS A 23 -4.84 7.21 -8.15
N VAL A 24 -4.73 6.80 -9.39
CA VAL A 24 -3.46 6.44 -10.01
C VAL A 24 -2.84 7.67 -10.66
N GLN A 25 -1.64 8.02 -10.22
CA GLN A 25 -0.89 9.11 -10.81
C GLN A 25 -0.15 8.65 -12.07
N GLU A 26 0.55 7.53 -11.98
CA GLU A 26 1.26 6.92 -13.10
C GLU A 26 1.63 5.48 -12.79
N VAL A 27 1.99 4.77 -13.83
CA VAL A 27 2.49 3.40 -13.77
C VAL A 27 3.84 3.37 -14.46
N MET A 28 4.83 2.73 -13.85
CA MET A 28 6.18 2.67 -14.38
C MET A 28 6.87 1.38 -13.99
N ARG A 29 8.00 1.11 -14.61
CA ARG A 29 8.90 0.05 -14.15
C ARG A 29 9.48 0.42 -12.80
N SER A 30 9.69 -0.59 -11.97
CA SER A 30 10.34 -0.39 -10.68
C SER A 30 11.71 0.25 -10.86
N GLN A 31 11.97 1.30 -10.11
CA GLN A 31 13.23 2.04 -10.12
C GLN A 31 14.13 1.61 -8.98
N GLU A 32 15.39 2.01 -9.05
CA GLU A 32 16.31 1.86 -7.94
C GLU A 32 15.78 2.57 -6.70
N MET A 33 15.85 1.90 -5.57
CA MET A 33 15.31 2.37 -4.30
C MET A 33 16.42 2.54 -3.27
N THR A 34 16.31 3.59 -2.47
CA THR A 34 17.14 3.76 -1.27
C THR A 34 16.45 3.09 -0.09
N ARG A 35 17.12 2.14 0.55
CA ARG A 35 16.59 1.47 1.73
C ARG A 35 16.49 2.43 2.91
N VAL A 36 15.42 2.29 3.68
CA VAL A 36 15.20 3.05 4.91
C VAL A 36 15.51 2.13 6.08
N PRO A 37 16.59 2.37 6.84
CA PRO A 37 16.89 1.58 8.03
C PRO A 37 15.74 1.66 9.04
N LEU A 38 15.43 0.53 9.69
CA LEU A 38 14.39 0.41 10.71
C LEU A 38 12.95 0.70 10.23
N ALA A 39 12.72 0.81 8.94
CA ALA A 39 11.38 0.89 8.39
C ALA A 39 10.64 -0.45 8.55
N ALA A 40 9.31 -0.41 8.52
CA ALA A 40 8.48 -1.61 8.51
C ALA A 40 8.85 -2.52 7.31
N PRO A 41 8.79 -3.86 7.44
CA PRO A 41 9.17 -4.79 6.37
C PRO A 41 8.43 -4.57 5.05
N VAL A 42 7.22 -4.00 5.08
CA VAL A 42 6.43 -3.69 3.90
C VAL A 42 6.98 -2.50 3.10
N VAL A 43 7.78 -1.64 3.73
CA VAL A 43 8.46 -0.54 3.06
C VAL A 43 9.70 -1.08 2.38
N SER A 44 9.70 -1.08 1.05
CA SER A 44 10.86 -1.52 0.26
C SER A 44 11.96 -0.48 0.19
N GLY A 45 11.60 0.79 0.23
CA GLY A 45 12.56 1.88 0.18
C GLY A 45 11.90 3.19 -0.26
N LEU A 46 12.76 4.14 -0.61
CA LEU A 46 12.36 5.43 -1.18
C LEU A 46 12.81 5.51 -2.63
N ILE A 47 11.98 6.06 -3.46
CA ILE A 47 12.31 6.39 -4.84
C ILE A 47 12.28 7.89 -5.05
N ASN A 48 13.14 8.38 -5.94
CA ASN A 48 13.11 9.76 -6.39
C ASN A 48 12.32 9.81 -7.70
N LEU A 49 11.14 10.38 -7.65
CA LEU A 49 10.29 10.56 -8.80
C LEU A 49 10.29 12.04 -9.19
N ARG A 50 11.11 12.41 -10.17
CA ARG A 50 11.22 13.79 -10.69
C ARG A 50 11.44 14.84 -9.58
N GLY A 51 12.33 14.52 -8.65
CA GLY A 51 12.65 15.41 -7.52
C GLY A 51 11.73 15.26 -6.30
N GLN A 52 10.69 14.44 -6.40
CA GLN A 52 9.82 14.09 -5.28
C GLN A 52 10.22 12.75 -4.68
N ILE A 53 10.36 12.70 -3.37
CA ILE A 53 10.63 11.45 -2.65
C ILE A 53 9.31 10.72 -2.40
N VAL A 54 9.23 9.50 -2.88
CA VAL A 54 8.03 8.65 -2.79
C VAL A 54 8.41 7.36 -2.06
N THR A 55 7.60 6.99 -1.07
CA THR A 55 7.77 5.72 -0.37
C THR A 55 7.27 4.58 -1.23
N ALA A 56 8.09 3.54 -1.40
CA ALA A 56 7.73 2.33 -2.11
C ALA A 56 7.32 1.23 -1.15
N ILE A 57 6.14 0.70 -1.34
CA ILE A 57 5.52 -0.34 -0.52
C ILE A 57 5.41 -1.62 -1.32
N CYS A 58 5.94 -2.71 -0.77
CA CYS A 58 5.77 -4.04 -1.35
C CYS A 58 4.35 -4.53 -1.05
N LEU A 59 3.49 -4.55 -2.05
CA LEU A 59 2.12 -4.97 -1.88
C LEU A 59 2.00 -6.45 -1.49
N ARG A 60 2.89 -7.29 -2.00
CA ARG A 60 2.98 -8.70 -1.61
C ARG A 60 3.16 -8.86 -0.11
N ARG A 61 4.06 -8.12 0.50
CA ARG A 61 4.28 -8.15 1.94
C ARG A 61 3.12 -7.53 2.70
N ARG A 62 2.54 -6.48 2.17
CA ARG A 62 1.37 -5.83 2.79
C ARG A 62 0.16 -6.75 2.85
N LEU A 63 0.00 -7.60 1.84
CA LEU A 63 -1.04 -8.62 1.75
C LEU A 63 -0.69 -9.92 2.50
N ALA A 64 0.49 -9.97 3.13
CA ALA A 64 1.01 -11.16 3.80
C ALA A 64 1.07 -12.40 2.89
N LEU A 65 1.37 -12.20 1.62
CA LEU A 65 1.55 -13.28 0.66
C LEU A 65 2.95 -13.90 0.76
N SER A 66 3.04 -15.17 0.39
CA SER A 66 4.31 -15.91 0.42
C SER A 66 5.37 -15.28 -0.49
N GLU A 67 6.60 -15.16 0.01
CA GLU A 67 7.75 -14.71 -0.77
C GLU A 67 8.36 -15.82 -1.65
N GLN A 68 7.79 -17.01 -1.65
CA GLN A 68 8.37 -18.19 -2.31
C GLN A 68 8.38 -18.11 -3.84
N SER A 69 7.65 -17.21 -4.46
CA SER A 69 7.85 -16.99 -5.88
C SER A 69 9.05 -16.06 -6.07
N ALA A 70 10.02 -16.51 -6.85
CA ALA A 70 11.25 -15.78 -7.14
C ALA A 70 11.05 -14.49 -7.96
N LYS A 71 9.81 -14.08 -8.18
CA LYS A 71 9.49 -12.85 -8.89
C LYS A 71 9.62 -11.67 -7.94
N ARG A 72 10.64 -10.89 -8.16
CA ARG A 72 10.74 -9.57 -7.54
C ARG A 72 9.66 -8.67 -8.15
N PRO A 73 9.02 -7.80 -7.36
CA PRO A 73 8.13 -6.78 -7.92
C PRO A 73 8.84 -6.01 -9.02
N SER A 74 8.25 -5.98 -10.20
CA SER A 74 8.89 -5.37 -11.38
C SER A 74 8.23 -4.06 -11.82
N MET A 75 7.07 -3.76 -11.29
CA MET A 75 6.27 -2.58 -11.67
C MET A 75 5.87 -1.78 -10.44
N SER A 76 5.78 -0.48 -10.64
CA SER A 76 5.32 0.50 -9.64
C SER A 76 4.02 1.12 -10.11
N VAL A 77 3.02 1.10 -9.24
CA VAL A 77 1.79 1.88 -9.41
C VAL A 77 1.85 3.05 -8.43
N ILE A 78 1.99 4.25 -8.96
CA ILE A 78 2.03 5.45 -8.12
C ILE A 78 0.61 5.89 -7.86
N VAL A 79 0.21 5.84 -6.61
CA VAL A 79 -1.15 6.20 -6.17
C VAL A 79 -1.14 7.46 -5.32
N ARG A 80 -2.22 8.23 -5.43
CA ARG A 80 -2.46 9.40 -4.59
C ARG A 80 -3.21 8.95 -3.35
N THR A 81 -2.71 9.35 -2.21
CA THR A 81 -3.34 9.10 -0.91
C THR A 81 -3.43 10.40 -0.12
N ASP A 82 -4.14 10.37 1.00
CA ASP A 82 -4.25 11.52 1.91
C ASP A 82 -2.87 11.94 2.46
N GLU A 83 -1.90 11.04 2.45
CA GLU A 83 -0.53 11.30 2.92
C GLU A 83 0.44 11.66 1.78
N GLY A 84 -0.06 11.80 0.57
CA GLY A 84 0.75 12.09 -0.62
C GLY A 84 0.86 10.90 -1.56
N ALA A 85 1.79 10.98 -2.51
CA ALA A 85 2.02 9.90 -3.48
C ALA A 85 2.81 8.76 -2.85
N ILE A 86 2.37 7.53 -3.11
CA ILE A 86 2.99 6.28 -2.65
C ILE A 86 3.16 5.36 -3.85
N SER A 87 4.27 4.66 -3.92
CA SER A 87 4.50 3.63 -4.93
C SER A 87 4.10 2.26 -4.38
N LEU A 88 3.17 1.60 -5.05
CA LEU A 88 2.84 0.20 -4.79
C LEU A 88 3.65 -0.68 -5.75
N LEU A 89 4.48 -1.53 -5.20
CA LEU A 89 5.26 -2.49 -5.99
C LEU A 89 4.41 -3.73 -6.25
N VAL A 90 4.26 -4.06 -7.53
CA VAL A 90 3.41 -5.15 -8.01
C VAL A 90 4.16 -6.02 -9.00
N ASP A 91 3.64 -7.21 -9.30
CA ASP A 91 4.30 -8.14 -10.21
C ASP A 91 4.11 -7.75 -11.68
N GLU A 92 2.88 -7.45 -12.07
CA GLU A 92 2.52 -7.13 -13.46
C GLU A 92 1.43 -6.09 -13.51
N ILE A 93 1.44 -5.27 -14.55
CA ILE A 93 0.37 -4.33 -14.86
C ILE A 93 -0.58 -4.96 -15.86
N GLY A 94 -1.87 -4.80 -15.62
CA GLY A 94 -2.95 -5.19 -16.53
C GLY A 94 -3.57 -4.01 -17.27
N GLU A 95 -4.68 -4.26 -17.88
CA GLU A 95 -5.44 -3.25 -18.63
C GLU A 95 -6.29 -2.38 -17.70
N VAL A 96 -6.63 -1.20 -18.18
CA VAL A 96 -7.70 -0.41 -17.54
C VAL A 96 -9.04 -1.06 -17.87
N LEU A 97 -9.79 -1.42 -16.85
CA LEU A 97 -11.10 -2.03 -16.99
C LEU A 97 -12.21 -1.07 -16.62
N THR A 98 -13.27 -1.10 -17.42
CA THR A 98 -14.54 -0.47 -17.08
C THR A 98 -15.49 -1.54 -16.56
N VAL A 99 -15.95 -1.38 -15.34
CA VAL A 99 -16.85 -2.32 -14.67
C VAL A 99 -18.19 -1.64 -14.42
N SER A 100 -19.26 -2.31 -14.75
CA SER A 100 -20.63 -1.85 -14.52
C SER A 100 -21.33 -2.74 -13.51
N GLY A 101 -22.27 -2.15 -12.77
CA GLY A 101 -23.08 -2.85 -11.78
C GLY A 101 -22.48 -2.88 -10.38
N ASP A 102 -23.13 -3.61 -9.50
CA ASP A 102 -22.74 -3.71 -8.11
C ASP A 102 -21.74 -4.84 -7.87
N ALA A 103 -20.81 -4.60 -6.95
CA ALA A 103 -19.91 -5.63 -6.47
C ALA A 103 -20.69 -6.62 -5.60
N ALA A 104 -20.69 -7.89 -5.96
CA ALA A 104 -21.51 -8.91 -5.32
C ALA A 104 -20.71 -10.09 -4.75
N GLU A 105 -19.42 -10.14 -4.97
CA GLU A 105 -18.59 -11.26 -4.56
C GLU A 105 -17.85 -10.97 -3.25
N SER A 106 -17.55 -12.03 -2.52
CA SER A 106 -16.68 -11.96 -1.35
C SER A 106 -15.21 -12.15 -1.75
N PRO A 107 -14.25 -11.60 -0.99
CA PRO A 107 -12.83 -11.90 -1.22
C PRO A 107 -12.57 -13.41 -1.19
N PRO A 108 -11.60 -13.92 -2.00
CA PRO A 108 -11.26 -15.34 -2.00
C PRO A 108 -10.77 -15.82 -0.64
N ASP A 109 -11.11 -17.06 -0.29
CA ASP A 109 -10.71 -17.67 0.99
C ASP A 109 -9.20 -17.85 1.13
N THR A 110 -8.48 -17.85 0.00
CA THR A 110 -7.02 -17.92 -0.04
C THR A 110 -6.33 -16.65 0.41
N LEU A 111 -7.08 -15.56 0.51
CA LEU A 111 -6.59 -14.29 1.04
C LEU A 111 -6.83 -14.27 2.55
N ASP A 112 -5.77 -14.04 3.33
CA ASP A 112 -5.88 -13.99 4.78
C ASP A 112 -6.61 -12.72 5.29
N ALA A 113 -6.82 -12.64 6.61
CA ALA A 113 -7.54 -11.52 7.22
C ALA A 113 -6.88 -10.17 6.93
N ALA A 114 -5.54 -10.11 6.91
CA ALA A 114 -4.83 -8.87 6.63
C ALA A 114 -5.08 -8.39 5.19
N GLY A 115 -5.05 -9.30 4.24
CA GLY A 115 -5.35 -8.97 2.84
C GLY A 115 -6.82 -8.59 2.63
N ARG A 116 -7.74 -9.29 3.29
CA ARG A 116 -9.19 -9.01 3.18
C ARG A 116 -9.55 -7.60 3.65
N GLU A 117 -8.91 -7.10 4.69
CA GLU A 117 -9.14 -5.75 5.19
C GLU A 117 -8.80 -4.66 4.17
N LEU A 118 -7.91 -4.95 3.23
CA LEU A 118 -7.49 -4.01 2.20
C LEU A 118 -8.42 -3.98 0.99
N ILE A 119 -9.38 -4.88 0.91
CA ILE A 119 -10.29 -5.02 -0.22
C ILE A 119 -11.64 -4.37 0.11
N THR A 120 -12.03 -3.39 -0.70
CA THR A 120 -13.31 -2.69 -0.53
C THR A 120 -14.44 -3.35 -1.28
N ARG A 121 -14.15 -3.92 -2.45
CA ARG A 121 -15.15 -4.53 -3.34
C ARG A 121 -14.52 -5.66 -4.13
N VAL A 122 -15.35 -6.59 -4.56
CA VAL A 122 -14.94 -7.69 -5.44
C VAL A 122 -15.90 -7.77 -6.60
N TYR A 123 -15.39 -7.74 -7.81
CA TYR A 123 -16.15 -7.94 -9.04
C TYR A 123 -15.82 -9.29 -9.65
N LYS A 124 -16.83 -9.97 -10.12
CA LYS A 124 -16.65 -11.22 -10.85
C LYS A 124 -16.42 -10.93 -12.32
N LEU A 125 -15.24 -11.30 -12.79
CA LEU A 125 -14.89 -11.30 -14.22
C LEU A 125 -15.04 -12.71 -14.79
N PRO A 126 -15.06 -12.88 -16.14
CA PRO A 126 -15.31 -14.19 -16.75
C PRO A 126 -14.41 -15.32 -16.24
N ASN A 127 -13.13 -15.05 -15.94
CA ASN A 127 -12.15 -16.07 -15.56
C ASN A 127 -11.50 -15.81 -14.21
N ARG A 128 -11.86 -14.75 -13.51
CA ARG A 128 -11.18 -14.35 -12.25
C ARG A 128 -11.99 -13.32 -11.49
N LEU A 129 -11.59 -13.10 -10.25
CA LEU A 129 -12.14 -12.03 -9.41
C LEU A 129 -11.24 -10.80 -9.51
N LEU A 130 -11.84 -9.64 -9.62
CA LEU A 130 -11.17 -8.35 -9.53
C LEU A 130 -11.34 -7.81 -8.11
N LEU A 131 -10.25 -7.71 -7.39
CA LEU A 131 -10.20 -7.24 -6.01
C LEU A 131 -9.88 -5.75 -5.99
N ILE A 132 -10.80 -4.93 -5.53
CA ILE A 132 -10.59 -3.48 -5.47
C ILE A 132 -9.89 -3.12 -4.18
N LEU A 133 -8.70 -2.57 -4.32
CA LEU A 133 -7.84 -2.21 -3.21
C LEU A 133 -8.22 -0.86 -2.64
N ASP A 134 -8.34 -0.80 -1.30
CA ASP A 134 -8.38 0.46 -0.56
C ASP A 134 -6.95 0.99 -0.42
N THR A 135 -6.61 1.98 -1.22
CA THR A 135 -5.24 2.52 -1.24
C THR A 135 -4.85 3.20 0.06
N ASP A 136 -5.76 3.90 0.70
CA ASP A 136 -5.47 4.55 1.98
C ASP A 136 -5.17 3.53 3.08
N LYS A 137 -5.92 2.45 3.15
CA LYS A 137 -5.62 1.34 4.07
C LYS A 137 -4.32 0.61 3.70
N ALA A 138 -4.08 0.40 2.42
CA ALA A 138 -2.88 -0.29 1.97
C ALA A 138 -1.60 0.46 2.35
N VAL A 139 -1.64 1.77 2.36
CA VAL A 139 -0.48 2.63 2.67
C VAL A 139 -0.39 3.06 4.14
N SER A 140 -1.42 2.85 4.94
CA SER A 140 -1.41 3.18 6.37
C SER A 140 -0.58 2.18 7.17
N ILE A 141 0.72 2.17 6.89
CA ILE A 141 1.66 1.26 7.51
C ILE A 141 2.33 1.97 8.67
N GLY A 142 2.22 1.37 9.84
CA GLY A 142 2.99 1.81 10.99
C GLY A 142 2.54 3.10 11.65
N THR A 143 1.43 3.68 11.25
CA THR A 143 0.81 4.75 12.04
C THR A 143 0.19 4.22 13.33
N GLY A 144 0.07 2.89 13.44
CA GLY A 144 -0.38 2.24 14.67
C GLY A 144 0.64 2.22 15.82
N THR A 145 1.90 2.56 15.55
CA THR A 145 2.93 2.53 16.59
C THR A 145 3.49 3.90 16.94
N GLY A 146 3.09 4.95 16.27
CA GLY A 146 3.67 6.28 16.44
C GLY A 146 2.78 7.34 17.08
N ARG A 147 1.49 7.14 17.08
CA ARG A 147 0.60 7.97 17.88
C ARG A 147 0.26 7.25 19.18
N ARG A 148 1.24 7.09 20.01
CA ARG A 148 0.94 7.33 21.42
C ARG A 148 0.50 8.78 21.44
N GLY A 149 -0.76 8.98 21.70
CA GLY A 149 -1.26 10.31 21.94
C GLY A 149 -0.24 11.00 22.81
N VAL A 150 0.27 12.11 22.38
CA VAL A 150 0.79 13.09 23.30
C VAL A 150 -0.43 13.36 24.15
N GLY A 151 -0.51 12.68 25.29
CA GLY A 151 -1.47 13.04 26.31
C GLY A 151 -1.29 14.53 26.48
N GLU A 152 -2.36 15.25 26.49
CA GLU A 152 -2.39 16.70 26.68
C GLU A 152 -1.83 17.11 28.05
N ASP A 153 -1.22 16.22 28.76
CA ASP A 153 -0.51 16.49 29.98
C ASP A 153 0.88 17.02 29.60
N GLY A 154 0.91 18.29 29.32
CA GLY A 154 2.10 19.05 29.03
C GLY A 154 3.11 19.06 30.19
N ASN A 155 3.27 17.94 30.86
CA ASN A 155 4.26 17.73 31.88
C ASN A 155 5.40 16.89 31.33
N MET A 156 6.26 17.53 30.53
CA MET A 156 7.59 17.01 30.38
C MET A 156 8.22 16.97 31.77
N ALA A 157 8.39 15.76 32.30
CA ALA A 157 9.20 15.58 33.48
C ALA A 157 10.57 16.27 33.23
N PRO A 158 11.01 17.16 34.13
CA PRO A 158 12.32 17.79 33.95
C PRO A 158 13.36 16.69 33.91
N LEU A 159 14.27 16.78 32.96
CA LEU A 159 15.47 15.95 32.91
C LEU A 159 16.14 16.06 34.26
N PRO A 160 16.56 14.96 34.87
CA PRO A 160 17.32 15.04 36.10
C PRO A 160 18.55 15.91 35.82
N ALA A 161 18.68 16.95 36.62
CA ALA A 161 19.89 17.80 36.58
C ALA A 161 21.07 16.89 36.67
N GLY A 162 21.93 16.92 35.67
CA GLY A 162 23.17 16.16 35.70
C GLY A 162 23.88 16.46 37.01
N ARG A 163 24.23 15.42 37.73
CA ARG A 163 25.11 15.58 38.88
C ARG A 163 26.40 16.22 38.38
N GLN A 164 26.61 17.44 38.78
CA GLN A 164 27.93 17.98 38.74
C GLN A 164 28.74 17.22 39.80
N THR A 165 29.54 16.30 39.33
CA THR A 165 30.60 15.77 40.15
C THR A 165 31.65 16.86 40.27
N ASN A 166 31.62 17.59 41.35
CA ASN A 166 32.77 18.29 41.81
C ASN A 166 33.79 17.25 42.22
N GLY A 167 34.71 17.00 41.34
CA GLY A 167 35.92 16.27 41.70
C GLY A 167 36.81 17.05 42.59
#